data_d6ff3e4b5170603ff3c4d4d89f5299e0
#
_entry.id   d6ff3e4b5170603ff3c4d4d89f5299e0
#
_cell.length_a   1.000
_cell.length_b   1.000
_cell.length_c   1.000
_cell.angle_alpha   90.00
_cell.angle_beta   90.00
_cell.angle_gamma   90.00
#
_symmetry.space_group_name_H-M   'P 1'
#
loop_
_entity.id
_entity.type
_entity.pdbx_description
1 polymer ?
#
loop_
_entity_poly.entity_id
_entity_poly.type
_entity_poly.pdbx_seq_one_letter_code
_entity_poly.pdbx_strand_id
1 'polypeptide(L)'
;MKNHNTSYRLLWCLPFIFCISCWDSDCKFWDNDPYCCEIKELLYHYSVVDPIPQKYQAAKFIIDNIKGHYSYAGNQIYDYYDFAASLLSDSLLSPEQQRDSLLFITDSRFKDLPKDRISDKYLISADYLIYNIDKSFEQWSTCPWASQLSFQDYLEWLLPYKAVDYQELDCWRDTLLAHFGSGLDNPVVNDVEYNTTLGVADMIRSQAYSSMHRYGLYTRSGLPLLSSYLLPRQTFGNIPDYALVGVLALRAAGVPAVLDETPVGARYTAATKWFVIKSDRGEELTSEWDLSTMIGGGFFPYERGPKVFRNTYAIDQRGLQYSKKAKYVYPFGLCKKDITDRYFLTCNIELPIDRSIRKTLKDKYVYIASAVRNDAEPWCIVDFGTLRHGKAIFDNMGREVLYVAMGYDGNGLVPITAPFILHKDCRVEYVSPDTVNSPALDKWKNNTL
;
A
#
# COMPACT_ATOMS: atom_id res chain seq x y z
N MET A 1 -0.41 4.79 -46.01
CA MET A 1 0.42 5.55 -46.97
C MET A 1 0.87 6.84 -46.31
N LYS A 2 2.19 7.03 -46.41
CA LYS A 2 3.00 8.25 -46.20
C LYS A 2 3.33 8.67 -44.76
N ASN A 3 4.57 8.33 -44.45
CA ASN A 3 5.55 8.96 -43.58
C ASN A 3 5.54 10.48 -43.58
N HIS A 4 5.80 11.09 -42.44
CA HIS A 4 6.67 12.26 -42.34
C HIS A 4 7.55 12.15 -41.10
N ASN A 5 8.79 11.72 -41.33
CA ASN A 5 9.98 12.08 -40.55
C ASN A 5 10.24 13.56 -40.70
N THR A 6 10.51 14.26 -39.63
CA THR A 6 11.32 15.48 -39.71
C THR A 6 12.25 15.54 -38.50
N SER A 7 13.49 15.17 -38.76
CA SER A 7 14.67 15.41 -37.94
C SER A 7 14.98 16.91 -37.92
N TYR A 8 15.27 17.47 -36.78
CA TYR A 8 16.15 18.65 -36.67
C TYR A 8 17.28 18.32 -35.70
N ARG A 9 18.41 18.09 -36.28
CA ARG A 9 19.74 18.15 -35.66
C ARG A 9 20.36 19.52 -35.97
N LEU A 10 21.20 19.92 -35.04
CA LEU A 10 22.39 20.80 -35.11
C LEU A 10 22.23 22.14 -34.35
N LEU A 11 23.03 22.21 -33.41
CA LEU A 11 24.33 22.77 -33.01
C LEU A 11 24.15 23.98 -32.10
N TRP A 12 24.82 23.87 -30.94
CA TRP A 12 25.95 24.76 -30.57
C TRP A 12 26.60 24.21 -29.27
N CYS A 13 27.84 23.73 -29.43
CA CYS A 13 28.75 23.44 -28.35
C CYS A 13 29.44 24.73 -27.91
N LEU A 14 29.38 25.06 -26.60
CA LEU A 14 30.45 25.79 -25.93
C LEU A 14 30.62 25.22 -24.50
N PRO A 15 31.84 25.02 -24.03
CA PRO A 15 32.12 24.28 -22.83
C PRO A 15 32.02 25.21 -21.59
N PHE A 16 31.08 24.95 -20.71
CA PHE A 16 31.16 25.42 -19.34
C PHE A 16 31.71 24.28 -18.49
N ILE A 17 33.01 24.39 -18.19
CA ILE A 17 33.64 23.60 -17.12
C ILE A 17 33.10 24.12 -15.79
N PHE A 18 32.16 23.41 -15.21
CA PHE A 18 31.82 23.55 -13.80
C PHE A 18 31.93 22.21 -13.10
N CYS A 19 32.64 22.23 -12.00
CA CYS A 19 33.00 21.17 -11.06
C CYS A 19 32.13 19.91 -11.10
N ILE A 20 32.61 18.86 -11.78
CA ILE A 20 32.07 17.50 -11.83
C ILE A 20 32.64 16.65 -10.68
N SER A 21 32.91 17.19 -9.51
CA SER A 21 33.55 16.40 -8.45
C SER A 21 32.60 15.80 -7.40
N CYS A 22 31.30 16.09 -7.47
CA CYS A 22 30.30 15.45 -6.57
C CYS A 22 29.37 14.43 -7.25
N TRP A 23 29.48 14.24 -8.55
CA TRP A 23 28.58 13.38 -9.34
C TRP A 23 29.07 11.95 -9.49
N ASP A 24 30.30 11.65 -9.11
CA ASP A 24 30.99 10.44 -9.56
C ASP A 24 30.84 9.23 -8.62
N SER A 25 30.32 9.41 -7.40
CA SER A 25 30.16 8.29 -6.46
C SER A 25 28.80 7.59 -6.52
N ASP A 26 27.74 8.32 -6.84
CA ASP A 26 26.36 7.77 -6.82
C ASP A 26 25.99 7.14 -8.18
N CYS A 27 26.60 7.56 -9.29
CA CYS A 27 26.30 7.05 -10.62
C CYS A 27 27.06 5.77 -11.00
N LYS A 28 28.20 5.45 -10.40
CA LYS A 28 29.00 4.26 -10.74
C LYS A 28 28.30 2.92 -10.48
N PHE A 29 27.26 2.93 -9.66
CA PHE A 29 26.46 1.72 -9.35
C PHE A 29 25.40 1.39 -10.42
N TRP A 30 25.12 2.34 -11.36
CA TRP A 30 23.98 2.29 -12.28
C TRP A 30 24.37 2.28 -13.77
N ASP A 31 25.66 2.37 -14.11
CA ASP A 31 26.13 2.59 -15.50
C ASP A 31 25.72 1.51 -16.51
N ASN A 32 25.20 0.36 -16.09
CA ASN A 32 24.69 -0.70 -16.95
C ASN A 32 23.17 -0.95 -16.82
N ASP A 33 22.43 -0.12 -16.07
CA ASP A 33 20.99 -0.27 -15.92
C ASP A 33 20.27 0.67 -16.91
N PRO A 34 19.33 0.19 -17.75
CA PRO A 34 18.53 1.04 -18.65
C PRO A 34 17.84 2.23 -17.94
N TYR A 35 17.54 2.09 -16.66
CA TYR A 35 16.96 3.15 -15.82
C TYR A 35 17.94 4.30 -15.53
N CYS A 36 19.21 4.13 -15.82
CA CYS A 36 20.23 5.18 -15.58
C CYS A 36 19.92 6.49 -16.32
N CYS A 37 19.36 6.40 -17.53
CA CYS A 37 18.99 7.59 -18.30
C CYS A 37 17.86 8.37 -17.63
N GLU A 38 16.83 7.70 -17.16
CA GLU A 38 15.68 8.30 -16.47
C GLU A 38 16.11 8.98 -15.17
N ILE A 39 16.98 8.34 -14.38
CA ILE A 39 17.55 8.92 -13.17
C ILE A 39 18.35 10.19 -13.47
N LYS A 40 19.23 10.14 -14.47
CA LYS A 40 20.07 11.28 -14.85
C LYS A 40 19.23 12.45 -15.32
N GLU A 41 18.19 12.21 -16.10
CA GLU A 41 17.27 13.22 -16.60
C GLU A 41 16.49 13.86 -15.43
N LEU A 42 15.93 13.05 -14.53
CA LEU A 42 15.21 13.54 -13.36
C LEU A 42 16.09 14.40 -12.43
N LEU A 43 17.31 13.94 -12.14
CA LEU A 43 18.23 14.69 -11.30
C LEU A 43 18.75 15.95 -11.98
N TYR A 44 19.00 15.90 -13.31
CA TYR A 44 19.35 17.08 -14.10
C TYR A 44 18.23 18.12 -14.05
N HIS A 45 16.98 17.71 -14.22
CA HIS A 45 15.84 18.60 -14.15
C HIS A 45 15.83 19.41 -12.84
N TYR A 46 15.92 18.75 -11.67
CA TYR A 46 15.84 19.44 -10.38
C TYR A 46 17.17 20.02 -9.87
N SER A 47 18.28 19.80 -10.60
CA SER A 47 19.53 20.49 -10.29
C SER A 47 19.80 21.70 -11.17
N VAL A 48 19.20 21.75 -12.39
CA VAL A 48 19.53 22.76 -13.40
C VAL A 48 18.30 23.50 -13.93
N VAL A 49 17.22 22.77 -14.27
CA VAL A 49 16.03 23.35 -14.91
C VAL A 49 15.10 23.98 -13.88
N ASP A 50 14.81 23.25 -12.80
CA ASP A 50 13.99 23.71 -11.66
C ASP A 50 14.72 23.45 -10.34
N PRO A 51 15.74 24.27 -9.98
CA PRO A 51 16.68 23.98 -8.90
C PRO A 51 16.11 24.33 -7.52
N ILE A 52 14.96 23.75 -7.18
CA ILE A 52 14.35 23.83 -5.85
C ILE A 52 14.91 22.70 -4.98
N PRO A 53 15.64 23.00 -3.87
CA PRO A 53 16.30 21.96 -3.08
C PRO A 53 15.38 20.85 -2.57
N GLN A 54 14.15 21.19 -2.17
CA GLN A 54 13.18 20.22 -1.69
C GLN A 54 12.68 19.28 -2.81
N LYS A 55 12.49 19.78 -4.03
CA LYS A 55 12.15 18.93 -5.19
C LYS A 55 13.29 17.98 -5.53
N TYR A 56 14.54 18.45 -5.48
CA TYR A 56 15.70 17.58 -5.68
C TYR A 56 15.77 16.48 -4.61
N GLN A 57 15.52 16.81 -3.34
CA GLN A 57 15.47 15.82 -2.26
C GLN A 57 14.30 14.84 -2.43
N ALA A 58 13.13 15.31 -2.91
CA ALA A 58 11.99 14.47 -3.25
C ALA A 58 12.32 13.48 -4.38
N ALA A 59 13.02 13.95 -5.44
CA ALA A 59 13.50 13.08 -6.51
C ALA A 59 14.46 12.01 -5.99
N LYS A 60 15.43 12.37 -5.14
CA LYS A 60 16.33 11.40 -4.48
C LYS A 60 15.59 10.41 -3.63
N PHE A 61 14.62 10.83 -2.83
CA PHE A 61 13.79 9.94 -2.02
C PHE A 61 13.06 8.90 -2.87
N ILE A 62 12.48 9.32 -4.02
CA ILE A 62 11.84 8.40 -4.96
C ILE A 62 12.86 7.41 -5.51
N ILE A 63 14.00 7.86 -6.02
CA ILE A 63 15.04 7.02 -6.64
C ILE A 63 15.57 5.98 -5.65
N ASP A 64 15.83 6.38 -4.41
CA ASP A 64 16.41 5.49 -3.39
C ASP A 64 15.48 4.32 -3.04
N ASN A 65 14.16 4.52 -3.18
CA ASN A 65 13.14 3.57 -2.74
C ASN A 65 12.39 2.86 -3.89
N ILE A 66 12.47 3.34 -5.13
CA ILE A 66 11.73 2.79 -6.28
C ILE A 66 11.95 1.29 -6.52
N LYS A 67 13.12 0.77 -6.15
CA LYS A 67 13.44 -0.67 -6.25
C LYS A 67 12.59 -1.55 -5.32
N GLY A 68 11.93 -0.98 -4.34
CA GLY A 68 10.99 -1.66 -3.45
C GLY A 68 9.60 -1.83 -4.05
N HIS A 69 9.31 -1.11 -5.14
CA HIS A 69 8.00 -1.05 -5.78
C HIS A 69 7.96 -1.81 -7.09
N TYR A 70 6.78 -2.34 -7.39
CA TYR A 70 6.50 -3.03 -8.63
C TYR A 70 5.05 -2.77 -9.08
N SER A 71 4.81 -2.94 -10.37
CA SER A 71 3.48 -2.89 -10.98
C SER A 71 3.22 -4.15 -11.77
N TYR A 72 1.96 -4.45 -12.04
CA TYR A 72 1.62 -5.45 -13.03
C TYR A 72 1.75 -4.83 -14.42
N ALA A 73 2.37 -5.56 -15.33
CA ALA A 73 2.52 -5.17 -16.72
C ALA A 73 2.32 -6.38 -17.64
N GLY A 74 2.06 -6.10 -18.90
CA GLY A 74 1.88 -7.11 -19.94
C GLY A 74 0.53 -7.00 -20.63
N ASN A 75 0.46 -7.53 -21.86
CA ASN A 75 -0.71 -7.36 -22.74
C ASN A 75 -2.03 -7.81 -22.09
N GLN A 76 -2.00 -8.85 -21.28
CA GLN A 76 -3.24 -9.36 -20.67
C GLN A 76 -3.80 -8.44 -19.58
N ILE A 77 -2.94 -7.69 -18.86
CA ILE A 77 -3.39 -6.66 -17.91
C ILE A 77 -4.01 -5.49 -18.69
N TYR A 78 -3.38 -5.07 -19.78
CA TYR A 78 -3.93 -4.00 -20.62
C TYR A 78 -5.25 -4.42 -21.28
N ASP A 79 -5.35 -5.65 -21.77
CA ASP A 79 -6.63 -6.21 -22.28
C ASP A 79 -7.73 -6.18 -21.20
N TYR A 80 -7.38 -6.43 -19.93
CA TYR A 80 -8.33 -6.33 -18.84
C TYR A 80 -8.78 -4.89 -18.60
N TYR A 81 -7.85 -3.92 -18.59
CA TYR A 81 -8.21 -2.50 -18.42
C TYR A 81 -9.05 -1.98 -19.60
N ASP A 82 -8.70 -2.34 -20.82
CA ASP A 82 -9.47 -1.96 -22.02
C ASP A 82 -10.89 -2.55 -21.99
N PHE A 83 -11.02 -3.81 -21.59
CA PHE A 83 -12.31 -4.42 -21.38
C PHE A 83 -13.12 -3.70 -20.29
N ALA A 84 -12.54 -3.46 -19.13
CA ALA A 84 -13.20 -2.75 -18.03
C ALA A 84 -13.59 -1.32 -18.44
N ALA A 85 -12.74 -0.60 -19.17
CA ALA A 85 -13.03 0.73 -19.69
C ALA A 85 -14.24 0.71 -20.65
N SER A 86 -14.28 -0.24 -21.58
CA SER A 86 -15.39 -0.40 -22.51
C SER A 86 -16.70 -0.71 -21.77
N LEU A 87 -16.66 -1.65 -20.83
CA LEU A 87 -17.83 -2.07 -20.05
C LEU A 87 -18.39 -0.93 -19.18
N LEU A 88 -17.52 -0.22 -18.44
CA LEU A 88 -17.92 0.85 -17.53
C LEU A 88 -18.35 2.14 -18.26
N SER A 89 -18.04 2.25 -19.55
CA SER A 89 -18.48 3.35 -20.42
C SER A 89 -19.75 3.04 -21.18
N ASP A 90 -20.27 1.81 -21.12
CA ASP A 90 -21.49 1.42 -21.82
C ASP A 90 -22.72 1.94 -21.07
N SER A 91 -23.32 3.01 -21.62
CA SER A 91 -24.51 3.64 -21.07
C SER A 91 -25.80 2.85 -21.25
N LEU A 92 -25.79 1.74 -22.02
CA LEU A 92 -26.92 0.85 -22.19
C LEU A 92 -27.06 -0.16 -21.05
N LEU A 93 -25.99 -0.37 -20.29
CA LEU A 93 -25.96 -1.27 -19.15
C LEU A 93 -26.28 -0.52 -17.86
N SER A 94 -27.10 -1.13 -17.00
CA SER A 94 -27.22 -0.62 -15.64
C SER A 94 -25.95 -0.90 -14.84
N PRO A 95 -25.68 -0.14 -13.76
CA PRO A 95 -24.51 -0.40 -12.91
C PRO A 95 -24.45 -1.83 -12.36
N GLU A 96 -25.57 -2.46 -12.06
CA GLU A 96 -25.63 -3.86 -11.65
C GLU A 96 -25.20 -4.80 -12.78
N GLN A 97 -25.66 -4.51 -14.00
CA GLN A 97 -25.26 -5.29 -15.18
C GLN A 97 -23.77 -5.11 -15.48
N GLN A 98 -23.23 -3.90 -15.34
CA GLN A 98 -21.79 -3.62 -15.47
C GLN A 98 -21.01 -4.42 -14.43
N ARG A 99 -21.42 -4.37 -13.16
CA ARG A 99 -20.78 -5.14 -12.07
C ARG A 99 -20.80 -6.64 -12.36
N ASP A 100 -21.96 -7.20 -12.64
CA ASP A 100 -22.13 -8.64 -12.82
C ASP A 100 -21.35 -9.12 -14.06
N SER A 101 -21.32 -8.31 -15.13
CA SER A 101 -20.53 -8.59 -16.33
C SER A 101 -19.04 -8.53 -16.05
N LEU A 102 -18.55 -7.52 -15.29
CA LEU A 102 -17.14 -7.42 -14.91
C LEU A 102 -16.72 -8.65 -14.09
N LEU A 103 -17.52 -9.05 -13.12
CA LEU A 103 -17.25 -10.21 -12.27
C LEU A 103 -17.25 -11.50 -13.09
N PHE A 104 -18.24 -11.73 -13.93
CA PHE A 104 -18.36 -12.92 -14.77
C PHE A 104 -17.18 -13.06 -15.75
N ILE A 105 -16.86 -11.99 -16.47
CA ILE A 105 -15.76 -12.01 -17.45
C ILE A 105 -14.42 -12.17 -16.75
N THR A 106 -14.24 -11.56 -15.60
CA THR A 106 -13.01 -11.73 -14.84
C THR A 106 -12.83 -13.19 -14.41
N ASP A 107 -13.90 -13.87 -13.97
CA ASP A 107 -13.82 -15.29 -13.62
C ASP A 107 -13.53 -16.20 -14.80
N SER A 108 -14.11 -15.88 -15.94
CA SER A 108 -14.04 -16.77 -17.12
C SER A 108 -12.76 -16.51 -17.95
N ARG A 109 -12.36 -15.24 -18.12
CA ARG A 109 -11.28 -14.87 -19.05
C ARG A 109 -10.01 -14.42 -18.36
N PHE A 110 -10.13 -13.75 -17.20
CA PHE A 110 -9.00 -13.12 -16.51
C PHE A 110 -8.64 -13.75 -15.16
N LYS A 111 -9.21 -14.91 -14.84
CA LYS A 111 -8.96 -15.62 -13.57
C LYS A 111 -7.49 -15.92 -13.32
N ASP A 112 -6.79 -16.34 -14.36
CA ASP A 112 -5.39 -16.77 -14.31
C ASP A 112 -4.48 -15.74 -15.02
N LEU A 113 -4.83 -14.45 -14.96
CA LEU A 113 -3.96 -13.40 -15.48
C LEU A 113 -2.55 -13.60 -14.99
N PRO A 114 -1.54 -13.72 -15.88
CA PRO A 114 -0.15 -13.68 -15.50
C PRO A 114 0.10 -12.35 -14.81
N LYS A 115 0.40 -12.42 -13.54
CA LYS A 115 0.72 -11.25 -12.72
C LYS A 115 2.24 -11.05 -12.75
N ASP A 116 2.76 -10.73 -13.91
CA ASP A 116 4.17 -10.41 -14.05
C ASP A 116 4.47 -9.13 -13.28
N ARG A 117 5.22 -9.31 -12.18
CA ARG A 117 5.68 -8.22 -11.35
C ARG A 117 6.90 -7.61 -11.97
N ILE A 118 6.74 -6.43 -12.54
CA ILE A 118 7.85 -5.66 -13.08
C ILE A 118 8.17 -4.54 -12.10
N SER A 119 9.46 -4.41 -11.74
CA SER A 119 9.89 -3.31 -10.88
C SER A 119 9.60 -1.98 -11.57
N ASP A 120 9.04 -1.05 -10.82
CA ASP A 120 8.66 0.28 -11.32
C ASP A 120 9.83 1.02 -11.95
N LYS A 121 11.05 0.76 -11.52
CA LYS A 121 12.26 1.33 -12.13
C LYS A 121 12.42 1.03 -13.63
N TYR A 122 11.75 0.00 -14.16
CA TYR A 122 11.78 -0.35 -15.58
C TYR A 122 10.54 0.13 -16.34
N LEU A 123 9.55 0.65 -15.64
CA LEU A 123 8.28 1.09 -16.23
C LEU A 123 8.11 2.60 -16.23
N ILE A 124 8.81 3.30 -15.32
CA ILE A 124 8.55 4.70 -15.03
C ILE A 124 9.56 5.60 -15.77
N SER A 125 9.07 6.67 -16.38
CA SER A 125 9.90 7.68 -17.04
C SER A 125 10.23 8.85 -16.13
N ALA A 126 11.29 9.59 -16.49
CA ALA A 126 11.64 10.85 -15.84
C ALA A 126 10.50 11.86 -15.91
N ASP A 127 9.85 12.00 -17.07
CA ASP A 127 8.71 12.90 -17.27
C ASP A 127 7.55 12.62 -16.30
N TYR A 128 7.23 11.32 -16.11
CA TYR A 128 6.19 10.94 -15.15
C TYR A 128 6.57 11.31 -13.71
N LEU A 129 7.81 11.10 -13.32
CA LEU A 129 8.30 11.46 -11.98
C LEU A 129 8.35 12.98 -11.78
N ILE A 130 8.78 13.74 -12.80
CA ILE A 130 8.72 15.20 -12.79
C ILE A 130 7.28 15.68 -12.60
N TYR A 131 6.36 15.17 -13.42
CA TYR A 131 4.93 15.47 -13.27
C TYR A 131 4.43 15.19 -11.83
N ASN A 132 4.72 14.02 -11.28
CA ASN A 132 4.25 13.65 -9.95
C ASN A 132 4.85 14.54 -8.84
N ILE A 133 6.16 14.82 -8.93
CA ILE A 133 6.85 15.68 -7.95
C ILE A 133 6.30 17.10 -8.02
N ASP A 134 6.17 17.66 -9.22
CA ASP A 134 5.69 19.03 -9.41
C ASP A 134 4.27 19.20 -8.89
N LYS A 135 3.35 18.30 -9.25
CA LYS A 135 1.96 18.33 -8.78
C LYS A 135 1.86 18.18 -7.25
N SER A 136 2.58 17.23 -6.67
CA SER A 136 2.54 17.04 -5.22
C SER A 136 3.18 18.19 -4.46
N PHE A 137 4.26 18.78 -5.01
CA PHE A 137 4.95 19.90 -4.41
C PHE A 137 4.13 21.19 -4.50
N GLU A 138 3.46 21.43 -5.62
CA GLU A 138 2.51 22.52 -5.78
C GLU A 138 1.42 22.44 -4.69
N GLN A 139 0.79 21.28 -4.53
CA GLN A 139 -0.23 21.05 -3.52
C GLN A 139 0.31 21.26 -2.09
N TRP A 140 1.48 20.74 -1.79
CA TRP A 140 2.12 20.92 -0.48
C TRP A 140 2.41 22.39 -0.17
N SER A 141 2.84 23.18 -1.18
CA SER A 141 3.25 24.56 -1.00
C SER A 141 2.10 25.58 -1.08
N THR A 142 1.00 25.24 -1.77
CA THR A 142 -0.09 26.18 -2.03
C THR A 142 -1.38 25.89 -1.29
N CYS A 143 -1.67 24.62 -0.94
CA CYS A 143 -2.87 24.26 -0.22
C CYS A 143 -2.79 24.67 1.26
N PRO A 144 -3.71 25.52 1.77
CA PRO A 144 -3.68 25.96 3.16
C PRO A 144 -3.67 24.82 4.17
N TRP A 145 -4.41 23.74 3.89
CA TRP A 145 -4.51 22.54 4.72
C TRP A 145 -3.27 21.63 4.68
N ALA A 146 -2.35 21.83 3.75
CA ALA A 146 -1.06 21.14 3.68
C ALA A 146 0.09 21.96 4.29
N SER A 147 -0.12 23.23 4.62
CA SER A 147 0.92 24.20 5.01
C SER A 147 1.70 23.82 6.27
N GLN A 148 1.11 23.03 7.18
CA GLN A 148 1.74 22.57 8.41
C GLN A 148 2.45 21.22 8.27
N LEU A 149 2.36 20.58 7.11
CA LEU A 149 3.01 19.30 6.86
C LEU A 149 4.52 19.47 6.77
N SER A 150 5.27 18.74 7.61
CA SER A 150 6.72 18.74 7.54
C SER A 150 7.21 18.18 6.20
N PHE A 151 8.41 18.55 5.74
CA PHE A 151 8.97 17.99 4.52
C PHE A 151 9.15 16.46 4.63
N GLN A 152 9.50 15.94 5.80
CA GLN A 152 9.63 14.50 6.03
C GLN A 152 8.27 13.80 5.89
N ASP A 153 7.19 14.40 6.38
CA ASP A 153 5.85 13.85 6.19
C ASP A 153 5.38 13.98 4.75
N TYR A 154 5.69 15.10 4.07
CA TYR A 154 5.43 15.25 2.64
C TYR A 154 5.98 14.08 1.83
N LEU A 155 7.22 13.64 2.10
CA LEU A 155 7.88 12.55 1.39
C LEU A 155 7.09 11.23 1.46
N GLU A 156 6.44 10.94 2.58
CA GLU A 156 5.72 9.66 2.79
C GLU A 156 4.21 9.77 2.57
N TRP A 157 3.60 10.92 2.87
CA TRP A 157 2.17 11.05 2.95
C TRP A 157 1.53 11.70 1.73
N LEU A 158 2.28 12.51 0.98
CA LEU A 158 1.76 13.27 -0.15
C LEU A 158 2.51 13.01 -1.46
N LEU A 159 3.84 12.94 -1.42
CA LEU A 159 4.69 12.75 -2.60
C LEU A 159 4.46 11.44 -3.36
N PRO A 160 4.26 10.25 -2.71
CA PRO A 160 4.32 8.98 -3.42
C PRO A 160 3.35 8.90 -4.60
N TYR A 161 3.86 8.42 -5.74
CA TYR A 161 3.08 8.27 -6.97
C TYR A 161 2.12 7.07 -6.96
N LYS A 162 2.21 6.22 -5.95
CA LYS A 162 1.30 5.11 -5.68
C LYS A 162 1.00 4.98 -4.20
N ALA A 163 -0.09 4.30 -3.87
CA ALA A 163 -0.48 3.98 -2.50
C ALA A 163 -0.26 2.50 -2.16
N VAL A 164 -0.24 1.64 -3.16
CA VAL A 164 0.00 0.19 -3.03
C VAL A 164 0.85 -0.30 -4.19
N ASP A 165 1.55 -1.44 -3.98
CA ASP A 165 2.15 -2.18 -5.07
C ASP A 165 1.06 -2.62 -6.06
N TYR A 166 1.45 -2.93 -7.30
CA TYR A 166 0.56 -3.31 -8.43
C TYR A 166 -0.52 -2.28 -8.81
N GLN A 167 -0.50 -1.08 -8.27
CA GLN A 167 -1.28 0.03 -8.79
C GLN A 167 -0.75 0.41 -10.18
N GLU A 168 -1.66 0.70 -11.13
CA GLU A 168 -1.29 1.19 -12.44
C GLU A 168 -0.59 2.56 -12.34
N LEU A 169 0.40 2.77 -13.23
CA LEU A 169 1.15 4.02 -13.32
C LEU A 169 0.44 4.94 -14.30
N ASP A 170 -0.42 5.80 -13.83
CA ASP A 170 -1.20 6.76 -14.59
C ASP A 170 -1.17 8.17 -13.97
N CYS A 171 -1.68 9.16 -14.68
CA CYS A 171 -1.75 10.55 -14.20
C CYS A 171 -2.93 10.78 -13.23
N TRP A 172 -3.04 9.92 -12.22
CA TRP A 172 -4.16 9.89 -11.28
C TRP A 172 -4.40 11.22 -10.54
N ARG A 173 -3.36 12.03 -10.30
CA ARG A 173 -3.52 13.29 -9.55
C ARG A 173 -4.48 14.23 -10.24
N ASP A 174 -4.29 14.50 -11.54
CA ASP A 174 -5.17 15.37 -12.30
C ASP A 174 -6.56 14.74 -12.51
N THR A 175 -6.58 13.43 -12.80
CA THR A 175 -7.84 12.69 -13.02
C THR A 175 -8.75 12.71 -11.81
N LEU A 176 -8.21 12.38 -10.62
CA LEU A 176 -9.00 12.32 -9.40
C LEU A 176 -9.32 13.71 -8.84
N LEU A 177 -8.42 14.67 -9.00
CA LEU A 177 -8.71 16.06 -8.65
C LEU A 177 -9.84 16.63 -9.51
N ALA A 178 -9.83 16.38 -10.81
CA ALA A 178 -10.92 16.79 -11.69
C ALA A 178 -12.26 16.12 -11.33
N HIS A 179 -12.22 14.89 -10.83
CA HIS A 179 -13.43 14.12 -10.49
C HIS A 179 -13.97 14.44 -9.09
N PHE A 180 -13.10 14.55 -8.09
CA PHE A 180 -13.46 14.72 -6.68
C PHE A 180 -13.10 16.10 -6.09
N GLY A 181 -12.45 16.97 -6.85
CA GLY A 181 -11.99 18.27 -6.38
C GLY A 181 -12.99 19.41 -6.50
N SER A 182 -14.24 19.12 -6.86
CA SER A 182 -15.28 20.15 -6.98
C SER A 182 -15.47 20.88 -5.64
N GLY A 183 -15.37 22.22 -5.67
CA GLY A 183 -15.52 23.06 -4.48
C GLY A 183 -14.22 23.34 -3.70
N LEU A 184 -13.08 22.77 -4.09
CA LEU A 184 -11.80 23.04 -3.41
C LEU A 184 -11.30 24.48 -3.57
N ASP A 185 -11.66 25.15 -4.69
CA ASP A 185 -11.31 26.57 -4.93
C ASP A 185 -11.98 27.52 -3.93
N ASN A 186 -13.08 27.08 -3.35
CA ASN A 186 -13.79 27.80 -2.30
C ASN A 186 -14.44 26.78 -1.36
N PRO A 187 -13.69 26.21 -0.41
CA PRO A 187 -14.15 25.12 0.44
C PRO A 187 -15.10 25.63 1.54
N VAL A 188 -16.21 26.26 1.11
CA VAL A 188 -17.29 26.71 1.97
C VAL A 188 -18.53 25.90 1.67
N VAL A 189 -19.06 25.18 2.64
CA VAL A 189 -20.32 24.45 2.54
C VAL A 189 -21.25 24.95 3.66
N ASN A 190 -22.43 25.46 3.31
CA ASN A 190 -23.42 26.01 4.26
C ASN A 190 -22.82 27.04 5.23
N ASP A 191 -22.07 28.00 4.70
CA ASP A 191 -21.40 29.07 5.46
C ASP A 191 -20.28 28.58 6.42
N VAL A 192 -19.86 27.32 6.33
CA VAL A 192 -18.73 26.75 7.09
C VAL A 192 -17.51 26.65 6.18
N GLU A 193 -16.42 27.26 6.61
CA GLU A 193 -15.14 27.23 5.92
C GLU A 193 -14.41 25.92 6.24
N TYR A 194 -14.15 25.09 5.24
CA TYR A 194 -13.44 23.80 5.35
C TYR A 194 -11.95 23.91 5.01
N ASN A 195 -11.27 24.96 5.52
CA ASN A 195 -9.84 25.22 5.26
C ASN A 195 -8.89 24.32 6.07
N THR A 196 -9.41 23.36 6.80
CA THR A 196 -8.62 22.41 7.58
C THR A 196 -8.39 21.11 6.80
N THR A 197 -7.33 20.40 7.12
CA THR A 197 -7.05 19.07 6.54
C THR A 197 -8.24 18.14 6.68
N LEU A 198 -8.86 18.11 7.87
CA LEU A 198 -10.03 17.26 8.15
C LEU A 198 -11.26 17.67 7.33
N GLY A 199 -11.54 18.97 7.22
CA GLY A 199 -12.69 19.46 6.46
C GLY A 199 -12.60 19.11 4.98
N VAL A 200 -11.44 19.37 4.35
CA VAL A 200 -11.18 18.98 2.97
C VAL A 200 -11.23 17.47 2.79
N ALA A 201 -10.64 16.71 3.72
CA ALA A 201 -10.66 15.27 3.67
C ALA A 201 -12.09 14.69 3.71
N ASP A 202 -12.97 15.22 4.57
CA ASP A 202 -14.36 14.78 4.62
C ASP A 202 -15.16 15.18 3.38
N MET A 203 -14.86 16.32 2.78
CA MET A 203 -15.47 16.73 1.52
C MET A 203 -15.11 15.77 0.39
N ILE A 204 -13.83 15.45 0.21
CA ILE A 204 -13.33 14.47 -0.79
C ILE A 204 -13.91 13.08 -0.52
N ARG A 205 -13.89 12.63 0.73
CA ARG A 205 -14.45 11.35 1.14
C ARG A 205 -15.95 11.26 0.79
N SER A 206 -16.72 12.29 1.08
CA SER A 206 -18.15 12.33 0.80
C SER A 206 -18.45 12.24 -0.69
N GLN A 207 -17.66 12.89 -1.53
CA GLN A 207 -17.80 12.80 -2.99
C GLN A 207 -17.44 11.40 -3.50
N ALA A 208 -16.33 10.81 -3.00
CA ALA A 208 -15.93 9.46 -3.34
C ALA A 208 -16.99 8.43 -2.90
N TYR A 209 -17.51 8.54 -1.68
CA TYR A 209 -18.61 7.72 -1.19
C TYR A 209 -19.86 7.81 -2.07
N SER A 210 -20.28 9.02 -2.39
CA SER A 210 -21.47 9.24 -3.22
C SER A 210 -21.33 8.69 -4.64
N SER A 211 -20.11 8.67 -5.18
CA SER A 211 -19.81 8.14 -6.49
C SER A 211 -19.78 6.59 -6.50
N MET A 212 -19.09 5.98 -5.54
CA MET A 212 -18.79 4.55 -5.55
C MET A 212 -19.80 3.68 -4.80
N HIS A 213 -20.51 4.24 -3.81
CA HIS A 213 -21.36 3.45 -2.90
C HIS A 213 -22.80 3.24 -3.38
N ARG A 214 -23.12 3.64 -4.61
CA ARG A 214 -24.49 3.54 -5.13
C ARG A 214 -25.03 2.12 -5.21
N TYR A 215 -24.18 1.13 -5.48
CA TYR A 215 -24.55 -0.24 -5.83
C TYR A 215 -23.86 -1.30 -4.99
N GLY A 216 -23.24 -0.89 -3.90
CA GLY A 216 -22.79 -1.76 -2.83
C GLY A 216 -21.40 -2.36 -3.03
N LEU A 217 -20.98 -3.03 -1.97
CA LEU A 217 -19.72 -3.76 -1.89
C LEU A 217 -19.83 -5.10 -2.61
N TYR A 218 -18.76 -5.52 -3.28
CA TYR A 218 -18.60 -6.90 -3.69
C TYR A 218 -17.38 -7.51 -2.98
N THR A 219 -17.48 -8.80 -2.67
CA THR A 219 -16.45 -9.52 -1.92
C THR A 219 -15.64 -10.40 -2.84
N ARG A 220 -14.74 -9.81 -3.66
CA ARG A 220 -13.89 -10.63 -4.49
C ARG A 220 -12.42 -10.25 -4.33
N SER A 221 -11.62 -11.25 -4.00
CA SER A 221 -10.16 -11.15 -3.97
C SER A 221 -9.57 -11.57 -5.33
N GLY A 222 -8.54 -10.90 -5.78
CA GLY A 222 -7.71 -11.33 -6.91
C GLY A 222 -7.89 -10.58 -8.23
N LEU A 223 -8.81 -9.61 -8.32
CA LEU A 223 -8.86 -8.70 -9.45
C LEU A 223 -7.66 -7.74 -9.41
N PRO A 224 -7.06 -7.40 -10.57
CA PRO A 224 -6.19 -6.25 -10.66
C PRO A 224 -6.94 -4.99 -10.19
N LEU A 225 -6.26 -4.10 -9.49
CA LEU A 225 -6.82 -2.79 -9.19
C LEU A 225 -7.08 -2.05 -10.50
N LEU A 226 -8.25 -1.45 -10.62
CA LEU A 226 -8.55 -0.63 -11.79
C LEU A 226 -7.69 0.64 -11.79
N SER A 227 -7.45 1.18 -12.97
CA SER A 227 -6.76 2.47 -13.13
C SER A 227 -7.53 3.61 -12.45
N SER A 228 -6.86 4.69 -12.14
CA SER A 228 -7.48 5.88 -11.54
C SER A 228 -8.55 6.49 -12.45
N TYR A 229 -8.47 6.27 -13.75
CA TYR A 229 -9.49 6.67 -14.71
C TYR A 229 -10.77 5.85 -14.59
N LEU A 230 -10.67 4.57 -14.26
CA LEU A 230 -11.79 3.64 -14.15
C LEU A 230 -12.42 3.62 -12.76
N LEU A 231 -11.62 3.71 -11.72
CA LEU A 231 -12.08 3.68 -10.33
C LEU A 231 -13.24 4.65 -10.03
N PRO A 232 -13.21 5.93 -10.43
CA PRO A 232 -14.32 6.85 -10.19
C PRO A 232 -15.58 6.55 -11.00
N ARG A 233 -15.45 5.81 -12.09
CA ARG A 233 -16.58 5.38 -12.94
C ARG A 233 -17.23 4.12 -12.42
N GLN A 234 -16.53 3.36 -11.62
CA GLN A 234 -17.02 2.17 -10.97
C GLN A 234 -17.93 2.56 -9.82
N THR A 235 -19.23 2.35 -9.95
CA THR A 235 -20.24 2.66 -8.92
C THR A 235 -20.34 1.57 -7.85
N PHE A 236 -19.44 0.63 -7.83
CA PHE A 236 -19.34 -0.51 -6.92
C PHE A 236 -17.85 -0.78 -6.66
N GLY A 237 -17.52 -1.42 -5.55
CA GLY A 237 -16.13 -1.72 -5.22
C GLY A 237 -15.97 -2.74 -4.11
N ASN A 238 -14.73 -3.12 -3.86
CA ASN A 238 -14.34 -3.85 -2.66
C ASN A 238 -13.61 -2.91 -1.68
N ILE A 239 -13.32 -3.40 -0.48
CA ILE A 239 -12.63 -2.60 0.56
C ILE A 239 -11.29 -2.04 0.05
N PRO A 240 -10.41 -2.81 -0.61
CA PRO A 240 -9.19 -2.28 -1.22
C PRO A 240 -9.43 -1.15 -2.23
N ASP A 241 -10.47 -1.25 -3.07
CA ASP A 241 -10.80 -0.21 -4.05
C ASP A 241 -11.17 1.11 -3.37
N TYR A 242 -12.05 1.06 -2.36
CA TYR A 242 -12.46 2.25 -1.59
C TYR A 242 -11.28 2.89 -0.86
N ALA A 243 -10.46 2.08 -0.19
CA ALA A 243 -9.31 2.57 0.54
C ALA A 243 -8.27 3.22 -0.40
N LEU A 244 -8.06 2.62 -1.58
CA LEU A 244 -7.14 3.15 -2.58
C LEU A 244 -7.65 4.47 -3.16
N VAL A 245 -8.92 4.53 -3.58
CA VAL A 245 -9.52 5.77 -4.08
C VAL A 245 -9.45 6.87 -3.01
N GLY A 246 -9.74 6.53 -1.75
CA GLY A 246 -9.62 7.45 -0.64
C GLY A 246 -8.22 8.07 -0.55
N VAL A 247 -7.16 7.25 -0.49
CA VAL A 247 -5.78 7.75 -0.42
C VAL A 247 -5.42 8.60 -1.63
N LEU A 248 -5.70 8.12 -2.84
CA LEU A 248 -5.29 8.81 -4.06
C LEU A 248 -6.05 10.14 -4.26
N ALA A 249 -7.38 10.15 -4.03
CA ALA A 249 -8.19 11.36 -4.14
C ALA A 249 -7.77 12.41 -3.09
N LEU A 250 -7.49 11.98 -1.86
CA LEU A 250 -6.98 12.86 -0.80
C LEU A 250 -5.63 13.46 -1.17
N ARG A 251 -4.67 12.64 -1.62
CA ARG A 251 -3.38 13.13 -2.10
C ARG A 251 -3.50 14.05 -3.30
N ALA A 252 -4.44 13.79 -4.22
CA ALA A 252 -4.73 14.66 -5.36
C ALA A 252 -5.25 16.03 -4.92
N ALA A 253 -5.95 16.10 -3.80
CA ALA A 253 -6.44 17.33 -3.18
C ALA A 253 -5.45 18.00 -2.21
N GLY A 254 -4.21 17.51 -2.11
CA GLY A 254 -3.20 18.05 -1.17
C GLY A 254 -3.40 17.61 0.28
N VAL A 255 -4.25 16.63 0.55
CA VAL A 255 -4.42 16.06 1.88
C VAL A 255 -3.44 14.92 2.09
N PRO A 256 -2.57 14.98 3.11
CA PRO A 256 -1.60 13.92 3.39
C PRO A 256 -2.31 12.65 3.86
N ALA A 257 -2.19 11.57 3.10
CA ALA A 257 -2.87 10.31 3.36
C ALA A 257 -1.99 9.09 3.09
N VAL A 258 -2.19 8.03 3.87
CA VAL A 258 -1.53 6.72 3.74
C VAL A 258 -2.52 5.60 3.89
N LEU A 259 -2.11 4.39 3.50
CA LEU A 259 -2.92 3.18 3.61
C LEU A 259 -2.35 2.30 4.71
N ASP A 260 -3.19 1.98 5.70
CA ASP A 260 -2.91 0.99 6.73
C ASP A 260 -3.70 -0.29 6.44
N GLU A 261 -3.16 -1.43 6.87
CA GLU A 261 -3.77 -2.73 6.62
C GLU A 261 -3.48 -3.73 7.74
N THR A 262 -4.39 -4.68 7.92
CA THR A 262 -4.16 -5.88 8.73
C THR A 262 -4.29 -7.13 7.87
N PRO A 263 -3.37 -8.09 7.98
CA PRO A 263 -3.47 -9.36 7.25
C PRO A 263 -4.62 -10.25 7.75
N VAL A 264 -5.06 -10.07 8.98
CA VAL A 264 -6.18 -10.79 9.60
C VAL A 264 -7.01 -9.80 10.41
N GLY A 265 -8.27 -9.69 10.07
CA GLY A 265 -9.22 -8.83 10.78
C GLY A 265 -9.58 -9.36 12.18
N ALA A 266 -10.23 -8.53 13.00
CA ALA A 266 -10.51 -8.79 14.43
C ALA A 266 -11.29 -10.05 14.68
N ARG A 267 -12.10 -10.57 13.98
CA ARG A 267 -12.82 -11.84 14.21
C ARG A 267 -12.26 -12.99 13.39
N TYR A 268 -10.92 -12.96 13.15
CA TYR A 268 -10.26 -13.91 12.26
C TYR A 268 -10.84 -13.88 10.84
N THR A 269 -11.30 -12.71 10.42
CA THR A 269 -11.79 -12.44 9.08
C THR A 269 -10.64 -12.20 8.11
N ALA A 270 -10.95 -12.04 6.83
CA ALA A 270 -9.96 -11.70 5.81
C ALA A 270 -9.22 -10.39 6.12
N ALA A 271 -8.09 -10.21 5.44
CA ALA A 271 -7.34 -8.97 5.42
C ALA A 271 -8.24 -7.76 5.12
N THR A 272 -7.97 -6.65 5.76
CA THR A 272 -8.67 -5.39 5.49
C THR A 272 -7.71 -4.22 5.42
N LYS A 273 -8.13 -3.15 4.75
CA LYS A 273 -7.37 -1.93 4.53
C LYS A 273 -8.23 -0.73 4.85
N TRP A 274 -7.59 0.35 5.29
CA TRP A 274 -8.22 1.64 5.52
C TRP A 274 -7.22 2.75 5.26
N PHE A 275 -7.69 3.96 5.04
CA PHE A 275 -6.79 5.09 4.90
C PHE A 275 -6.69 5.90 6.20
N VAL A 276 -5.57 6.58 6.35
CA VAL A 276 -5.26 7.45 7.47
C VAL A 276 -4.80 8.79 6.92
N ILE A 277 -5.31 9.88 7.45
CA ILE A 277 -4.83 11.22 7.14
C ILE A 277 -3.98 11.77 8.28
N LYS A 278 -3.11 12.71 7.96
CA LYS A 278 -2.41 13.50 8.95
C LYS A 278 -3.04 14.89 9.00
N SER A 279 -3.61 15.25 10.15
CA SER A 279 -4.26 16.54 10.34
C SER A 279 -3.25 17.70 10.38
N ASP A 280 -3.73 18.92 10.27
CA ASP A 280 -2.98 20.16 10.47
C ASP A 280 -2.37 20.29 11.88
N ARG A 281 -2.85 19.50 12.85
CA ARG A 281 -2.26 19.39 14.20
C ARG A 281 -1.25 18.26 14.32
N GLY A 282 -0.96 17.54 13.25
CA GLY A 282 -0.06 16.39 13.25
C GLY A 282 -0.68 15.09 13.78
N GLU A 283 -1.99 15.08 14.06
CA GLU A 283 -2.71 13.89 14.51
C GLU A 283 -2.96 12.94 13.34
N GLU A 284 -2.85 11.64 13.58
CA GLU A 284 -3.20 10.61 12.60
C GLU A 284 -4.66 10.20 12.84
N LEU A 285 -5.51 10.46 11.86
CA LEU A 285 -6.96 10.22 11.93
C LEU A 285 -7.33 9.13 10.93
N THR A 286 -7.93 8.05 11.44
CA THR A 286 -8.37 6.91 10.63
C THR A 286 -9.74 7.14 10.02
N SER A 287 -9.94 6.62 8.81
CA SER A 287 -11.27 6.46 8.20
C SER A 287 -11.86 5.09 8.51
N GLU A 288 -13.16 4.95 8.35
CA GLU A 288 -13.72 3.62 8.12
C GLU A 288 -13.37 3.10 6.72
N TRP A 289 -13.40 1.79 6.58
CA TRP A 289 -12.96 1.08 5.36
C TRP A 289 -13.84 1.34 4.14
N ASP A 290 -15.10 1.75 4.35
CA ASP A 290 -16.11 1.89 3.29
C ASP A 290 -16.43 3.35 2.93
N LEU A 291 -15.66 4.32 3.46
CA LEU A 291 -15.89 5.76 3.27
C LEU A 291 -17.22 6.27 3.87
N SER A 292 -18.00 5.44 4.58
CA SER A 292 -19.35 5.80 5.03
C SER A 292 -19.37 6.80 6.19
N THR A 293 -18.33 6.81 7.01
CA THR A 293 -18.25 7.66 8.21
C THR A 293 -17.24 8.78 8.06
N MET A 294 -17.47 9.84 8.84
CA MET A 294 -16.55 10.97 8.91
C MET A 294 -15.18 10.53 9.45
N ILE A 295 -14.12 11.08 8.86
CA ILE A 295 -12.76 10.83 9.30
C ILE A 295 -12.56 11.35 10.72
N GLY A 296 -11.91 10.56 11.57
CA GLY A 296 -11.63 10.95 12.95
C GLY A 296 -12.80 10.78 13.91
N GLY A 297 -13.87 10.12 13.50
CA GLY A 297 -15.02 9.78 14.36
C GLY A 297 -14.71 8.83 15.54
N GLY A 298 -13.44 8.50 15.75
CA GLY A 298 -12.96 7.77 16.92
C GLY A 298 -13.21 6.26 16.89
N PHE A 299 -13.75 5.73 15.83
CA PHE A 299 -14.07 4.31 15.74
C PHE A 299 -13.05 3.56 14.86
N PHE A 300 -12.11 2.87 15.52
CA PHE A 300 -11.40 1.78 14.90
C PHE A 300 -12.18 0.48 15.23
N PRO A 301 -12.66 -0.28 14.23
CA PRO A 301 -13.64 -1.35 14.47
C PRO A 301 -13.05 -2.56 15.17
N TYR A 302 -11.78 -2.52 15.56
CA TYR A 302 -11.10 -3.68 16.12
C TYR A 302 -10.52 -3.39 17.49
N GLU A 303 -10.95 -4.12 18.49
CA GLU A 303 -10.37 -4.08 19.83
C GLU A 303 -9.04 -4.82 19.92
N ARG A 304 -8.74 -5.69 18.94
CA ARG A 304 -7.56 -6.53 18.86
C ARG A 304 -7.25 -6.96 17.44
N GLY A 305 -6.02 -7.31 17.18
CA GLY A 305 -5.57 -7.88 15.91
C GLY A 305 -4.13 -8.34 16.01
N PRO A 306 -3.70 -9.23 15.14
CA PRO A 306 -2.35 -9.80 15.19
C PRO A 306 -1.28 -8.78 14.82
N LYS A 307 -1.51 -8.02 13.76
CA LYS A 307 -0.57 -7.04 13.17
C LYS A 307 -1.30 -5.98 12.39
N VAL A 308 -0.73 -4.78 12.39
CA VAL A 308 -1.11 -3.69 11.47
C VAL A 308 0.15 -3.16 10.80
N PHE A 309 0.07 -3.00 9.49
CA PHE A 309 1.15 -2.46 8.68
C PHE A 309 0.69 -1.20 7.96
N ARG A 310 1.58 -0.21 7.88
CA ARG A 310 1.43 0.97 7.02
C ARG A 310 2.14 0.72 5.71
N ASN A 311 1.45 0.96 4.59
CA ASN A 311 2.10 1.01 3.30
C ASN A 311 2.90 2.32 3.23
N THR A 312 4.22 2.19 3.12
CA THR A 312 5.17 3.30 3.00
C THR A 312 5.72 3.36 1.58
N TYR A 313 6.23 4.53 1.17
CA TYR A 313 7.04 4.58 -0.03
C TYR A 313 8.49 4.16 0.26
N ALA A 314 9.02 4.56 1.41
CA ALA A 314 10.33 4.11 1.84
C ALA A 314 10.38 2.60 2.08
N ILE A 315 11.49 2.00 1.66
CA ILE A 315 11.79 0.59 1.92
C ILE A 315 12.05 0.40 3.42
N ASP A 316 11.31 -0.54 4.01
CA ASP A 316 11.54 -0.97 5.39
C ASP A 316 12.84 -1.77 5.51
N GLN A 317 13.71 -1.35 6.42
CA GLN A 317 15.03 -1.98 6.60
C GLN A 317 14.93 -3.43 7.10
N ARG A 318 13.92 -3.75 7.91
CA ARG A 318 13.65 -5.10 8.38
C ARG A 318 13.27 -6.01 7.21
N GLY A 319 12.35 -5.56 6.36
CA GLY A 319 11.93 -6.25 5.14
C GLY A 319 13.09 -6.42 4.15
N LEU A 320 13.92 -5.39 3.97
CA LEU A 320 15.09 -5.44 3.10
C LEU A 320 16.14 -6.47 3.58
N GLN A 321 16.41 -6.53 4.89
CA GLN A 321 17.34 -7.52 5.44
C GLN A 321 16.80 -8.94 5.30
N TYR A 322 15.51 -9.12 5.49
CA TYR A 322 14.82 -10.39 5.28
C TYR A 322 14.95 -10.83 3.81
N SER A 323 14.57 -10.01 2.86
CA SER A 323 14.56 -10.35 1.43
C SER A 323 15.93 -10.79 0.89
N LYS A 324 17.03 -10.28 1.47
CA LYS A 324 18.40 -10.61 1.09
C LYS A 324 18.88 -11.96 1.65
N LYS A 325 18.27 -12.49 2.70
CA LYS A 325 18.83 -13.59 3.50
C LYS A 325 17.87 -14.75 3.73
N ALA A 326 16.57 -14.52 3.63
CA ALA A 326 15.56 -15.53 3.83
C ALA A 326 15.49 -16.50 2.66
N LYS A 327 15.28 -17.78 2.96
CA LYS A 327 15.09 -18.83 1.95
C LYS A 327 13.64 -19.00 1.55
N TYR A 328 12.72 -18.66 2.45
CA TYR A 328 11.29 -18.65 2.16
C TYR A 328 10.87 -17.26 1.73
N VAL A 329 10.12 -17.17 0.62
CA VAL A 329 9.62 -15.89 0.12
C VAL A 329 8.38 -15.50 0.93
N TYR A 330 8.52 -14.45 1.71
CA TYR A 330 7.43 -13.90 2.50
C TYR A 330 6.52 -13.01 1.63
N PRO A 331 5.19 -13.14 1.74
CA PRO A 331 4.26 -12.47 0.84
C PRO A 331 4.11 -10.95 1.05
N PHE A 332 4.69 -10.41 2.13
CA PHE A 332 4.59 -8.97 2.38
C PHE A 332 5.72 -8.20 1.68
N GLY A 333 5.35 -7.10 1.00
CA GLY A 333 6.28 -6.25 0.26
C GLY A 333 7.35 -5.58 1.15
N LEU A 334 8.36 -5.02 0.49
CA LEU A 334 9.47 -4.31 1.17
C LEU A 334 9.05 -2.98 1.80
N CYS A 335 7.94 -2.41 1.37
CA CYS A 335 7.47 -1.07 1.72
C CYS A 335 6.30 -1.12 2.72
N LYS A 336 6.49 -1.87 3.81
CA LYS A 336 5.49 -2.01 4.88
C LYS A 336 6.13 -1.87 6.25
N LYS A 337 5.70 -0.85 6.99
CA LYS A 337 6.15 -0.58 8.35
C LYS A 337 5.16 -1.18 9.35
N ASP A 338 5.64 -1.97 10.30
CA ASP A 338 4.84 -2.43 11.44
C ASP A 338 4.49 -1.25 12.35
N ILE A 339 3.19 -1.04 12.54
CA ILE A 339 2.60 0.01 13.39
C ILE A 339 1.53 -0.56 14.33
N THR A 340 1.63 -1.84 14.66
CA THR A 340 0.63 -2.56 15.47
C THR A 340 0.38 -1.87 16.81
N ASP A 341 1.42 -1.35 17.44
CA ASP A 341 1.38 -0.63 18.72
C ASP A 341 0.61 0.70 18.69
N ARG A 342 0.32 1.23 17.50
CA ARG A 342 -0.55 2.41 17.35
C ARG A 342 -2.03 2.08 17.45
N TYR A 343 -2.38 0.82 17.19
CA TYR A 343 -3.76 0.34 17.17
C TYR A 343 -4.11 -0.56 18.34
N PHE A 344 -3.15 -1.38 18.78
CA PHE A 344 -3.37 -2.41 19.78
C PHE A 344 -2.31 -2.40 20.87
N LEU A 345 -2.65 -2.95 22.02
CA LEU A 345 -1.66 -3.31 23.02
C LEU A 345 -0.85 -4.49 22.50
N THR A 346 0.46 -4.40 22.56
CA THR A 346 1.39 -5.39 22.00
C THR A 346 2.35 -5.97 23.03
N CYS A 347 2.99 -7.07 22.67
CA CYS A 347 4.11 -7.67 23.38
C CYS A 347 5.22 -8.12 22.42
N ASN A 348 6.45 -8.08 22.90
CA ASN A 348 7.53 -8.85 22.30
C ASN A 348 7.53 -10.24 22.93
N ILE A 349 7.65 -11.29 22.13
CA ILE A 349 7.57 -12.65 22.62
C ILE A 349 8.81 -13.47 22.22
N GLU A 350 9.24 -14.34 23.14
CA GLU A 350 10.33 -15.29 22.93
C GLU A 350 9.84 -16.70 23.20
N LEU A 351 9.72 -17.52 22.18
CA LEU A 351 9.20 -18.89 22.28
C LEU A 351 10.35 -19.89 22.23
N PRO A 352 10.57 -20.68 23.29
CA PRO A 352 11.57 -21.76 23.27
C PRO A 352 11.21 -22.80 22.20
N ILE A 353 12.19 -23.15 21.35
CA ILE A 353 12.01 -24.13 20.30
C ILE A 353 12.85 -25.36 20.61
N ASP A 354 12.22 -26.52 20.58
CA ASP A 354 12.90 -27.80 20.84
C ASP A 354 14.10 -28.01 19.93
N ARG A 355 15.15 -28.63 20.47
CA ARG A 355 16.40 -28.88 19.73
C ARG A 355 16.19 -29.79 18.52
N SER A 356 15.28 -30.74 18.62
CA SER A 356 14.96 -31.66 17.51
C SER A 356 14.34 -30.90 16.34
N ILE A 357 13.39 -30.03 16.61
CA ILE A 357 12.73 -29.17 15.62
C ILE A 357 13.75 -28.20 14.99
N ARG A 358 14.59 -27.54 15.81
CA ARG A 358 15.61 -26.60 15.28
C ARG A 358 16.58 -27.24 14.28
N LYS A 359 16.86 -28.53 14.40
CA LYS A 359 17.75 -29.28 13.47
C LYS A 359 17.10 -29.49 12.09
N THR A 360 15.78 -29.48 11.97
CA THR A 360 15.09 -29.65 10.69
C THR A 360 14.99 -28.33 9.90
N LEU A 361 15.11 -27.21 10.58
CA LEU A 361 14.94 -25.87 9.95
C LEU A 361 16.13 -25.54 9.04
N LYS A 362 15.81 -24.96 7.90
CA LYS A 362 16.77 -24.56 6.85
C LYS A 362 17.01 -23.07 6.78
N ASP A 363 16.28 -22.28 7.59
CA ASP A 363 16.40 -20.83 7.69
C ASP A 363 16.56 -20.40 9.17
N LYS A 364 17.17 -19.26 9.38
CA LYS A 364 17.19 -18.56 10.68
C LYS A 364 15.98 -17.68 10.90
N TYR A 365 15.22 -17.41 9.87
CA TYR A 365 13.93 -16.74 9.96
C TYR A 365 12.86 -17.75 10.35
N VAL A 366 11.96 -17.29 11.18
CA VAL A 366 10.77 -18.00 11.63
C VAL A 366 9.55 -17.13 11.38
N TYR A 367 8.40 -17.72 11.32
CA TYR A 367 7.17 -17.05 10.93
C TYR A 367 6.14 -17.21 12.03
N ILE A 368 5.26 -16.26 12.13
CA ILE A 368 4.12 -16.36 13.03
C ILE A 368 2.83 -16.21 12.23
N ALA A 369 1.92 -17.13 12.44
CA ALA A 369 0.61 -17.15 11.80
C ALA A 369 -0.47 -16.95 12.86
N SER A 370 -1.53 -16.25 12.46
CA SER A 370 -2.77 -16.12 13.22
C SER A 370 -3.86 -16.98 12.60
N ALA A 371 -4.77 -17.47 13.42
CA ALA A 371 -5.92 -18.22 12.93
C ALA A 371 -6.80 -17.36 12.02
N VAL A 372 -7.37 -17.97 10.98
CA VAL A 372 -8.39 -17.36 10.09
C VAL A 372 -9.60 -18.29 9.99
N ARG A 373 -10.77 -17.71 9.68
CA ARG A 373 -11.98 -18.49 9.39
C ARG A 373 -11.95 -19.01 7.96
N ASN A 374 -11.07 -19.97 7.73
CA ASN A 374 -10.96 -20.69 6.46
C ASN A 374 -10.64 -22.14 6.79
N ASP A 375 -11.58 -23.05 6.52
CA ASP A 375 -11.43 -24.47 6.87
C ASP A 375 -10.31 -25.15 6.06
N ALA A 376 -10.02 -24.67 4.86
CA ALA A 376 -8.96 -25.21 4.02
C ALA A 376 -7.57 -24.73 4.44
N GLU A 377 -7.46 -23.46 4.88
CA GLU A 377 -6.21 -22.85 5.32
C GLU A 377 -6.45 -22.05 6.60
N PRO A 378 -6.47 -22.70 7.77
CA PRO A 378 -6.85 -22.07 9.03
C PRO A 378 -5.81 -21.10 9.59
N TRP A 379 -4.65 -20.98 8.96
CA TRP A 379 -3.53 -20.16 9.41
C TRP A 379 -3.08 -19.18 8.33
N CYS A 380 -3.04 -17.90 8.68
CA CYS A 380 -2.48 -16.84 7.85
C CYS A 380 -1.18 -16.33 8.48
N ILE A 381 -0.08 -16.33 7.73
CA ILE A 381 1.17 -15.73 8.19
C ILE A 381 0.97 -14.22 8.33
N VAL A 382 1.25 -13.72 9.53
CA VAL A 382 1.05 -12.30 9.85
C VAL A 382 2.36 -11.55 10.05
N ASP A 383 3.47 -12.26 10.35
CA ASP A 383 4.78 -11.64 10.47
C ASP A 383 5.90 -12.69 10.42
N PHE A 384 7.15 -12.22 10.38
CA PHE A 384 8.35 -13.03 10.53
C PHE A 384 9.19 -12.56 11.72
N GLY A 385 9.97 -13.45 12.26
CA GLY A 385 10.91 -13.21 13.34
C GLY A 385 12.26 -13.89 13.08
N THR A 386 13.05 -14.01 14.11
CA THR A 386 14.36 -14.65 14.01
C THR A 386 14.53 -15.77 15.05
N LEU A 387 15.21 -16.84 14.65
CA LEU A 387 15.62 -17.91 15.57
C LEU A 387 17.01 -17.58 16.14
N ARG A 388 17.08 -17.23 17.43
CA ARG A 388 18.33 -16.91 18.14
C ARG A 388 18.39 -17.62 19.48
N HIS A 389 19.54 -18.16 19.84
CA HIS A 389 19.79 -18.85 21.12
C HIS A 389 18.72 -19.90 21.48
N GLY A 390 18.15 -20.56 20.46
CA GLY A 390 17.14 -21.59 20.66
C GLY A 390 15.72 -21.08 20.87
N LYS A 391 15.49 -19.80 20.69
CA LYS A 391 14.17 -19.16 20.81
C LYS A 391 13.76 -18.52 19.48
N ALA A 392 12.50 -18.63 19.14
CA ALA A 392 11.84 -17.82 18.11
C ALA A 392 11.42 -16.48 18.73
N ILE A 393 11.88 -15.39 18.12
CA ILE A 393 11.68 -14.01 18.63
C ILE A 393 10.79 -13.27 17.66
N PHE A 394 9.70 -12.72 18.17
CA PHE A 394 8.76 -11.88 17.43
C PHE A 394 8.49 -10.59 18.21
N ASP A 395 8.52 -9.48 17.50
CA ASP A 395 8.32 -8.17 18.08
C ASP A 395 6.91 -7.66 17.82
N ASN A 396 6.41 -6.78 18.70
CA ASN A 396 5.20 -5.99 18.51
C ASN A 396 3.95 -6.82 18.19
N MET A 397 3.77 -7.98 18.86
CA MET A 397 2.65 -8.89 18.62
C MET A 397 1.38 -8.42 19.35
N GLY A 398 0.27 -8.36 18.63
CA GLY A 398 -1.03 -8.00 19.23
C GLY A 398 -1.49 -9.03 20.25
N ARG A 399 -2.10 -8.55 21.35
CA ARG A 399 -2.58 -9.36 22.46
C ARG A 399 -3.97 -9.91 22.20
N GLU A 400 -4.38 -10.91 22.98
CA GLU A 400 -5.69 -11.60 22.89
C GLU A 400 -5.93 -12.21 21.50
N VAL A 401 -4.87 -12.77 20.90
CA VAL A 401 -4.89 -13.38 19.57
C VAL A 401 -4.31 -14.80 19.65
N LEU A 402 -4.88 -15.69 18.86
CA LEU A 402 -4.42 -17.06 18.70
C LEU A 402 -3.35 -17.12 17.60
N TYR A 403 -2.20 -17.67 17.96
CA TYR A 403 -1.03 -17.77 17.09
C TYR A 403 -0.50 -19.19 16.99
N VAL A 404 0.31 -19.42 15.96
CA VAL A 404 1.26 -20.56 15.87
C VAL A 404 2.57 -20.06 15.27
N ALA A 405 3.69 -20.49 15.84
CA ALA A 405 4.99 -20.21 15.21
C ALA A 405 5.32 -21.30 14.18
N MET A 406 5.92 -20.90 13.07
CA MET A 406 6.27 -21.76 11.94
C MET A 406 7.73 -21.57 11.55
N GLY A 407 8.33 -22.59 10.95
CA GLY A 407 9.70 -22.55 10.42
C GLY A 407 9.77 -23.19 9.04
N TYR A 408 10.77 -22.80 8.26
CA TYR A 408 11.00 -23.36 6.93
C TYR A 408 11.90 -24.60 7.01
N ASP A 409 11.40 -25.75 6.55
CA ASP A 409 12.13 -27.02 6.58
C ASP A 409 12.88 -27.36 5.27
N GLY A 410 12.69 -26.55 4.24
CA GLY A 410 13.24 -26.73 2.90
C GLY A 410 12.18 -27.08 1.84
N ASN A 411 11.03 -27.60 2.26
CA ASN A 411 9.90 -27.92 1.38
C ASN A 411 8.72 -26.94 1.58
N GLY A 412 8.58 -26.42 2.82
CA GLY A 412 7.50 -25.52 3.15
C GLY A 412 7.60 -25.00 4.58
N LEU A 413 6.55 -24.34 5.03
CA LEU A 413 6.41 -23.90 6.40
C LEU A 413 5.77 -25.01 7.24
N VAL A 414 6.42 -25.35 8.34
CA VAL A 414 5.94 -26.35 9.30
C VAL A 414 5.77 -25.70 10.68
N PRO A 415 4.76 -26.08 11.47
CA PRO A 415 4.61 -25.62 12.84
C PRO A 415 5.84 -25.99 13.67
N ILE A 416 6.36 -25.03 14.45
CA ILE A 416 7.48 -25.21 15.38
C ILE A 416 7.06 -25.07 16.83
N THR A 417 5.81 -24.67 17.09
CA THR A 417 5.15 -24.67 18.39
C THR A 417 3.77 -25.29 18.26
N ALA A 418 3.17 -25.68 19.39
CA ALA A 418 1.72 -25.80 19.45
C ALA A 418 1.06 -24.44 19.29
N PRO A 419 -0.21 -24.35 18.85
CA PRO A 419 -0.95 -23.12 18.89
C PRO A 419 -1.00 -22.53 20.30
N PHE A 420 -1.01 -21.20 20.41
CA PHE A 420 -1.03 -20.49 21.69
C PHE A 420 -1.82 -19.21 21.64
N ILE A 421 -2.35 -18.80 22.76
CA ILE A 421 -2.98 -17.50 22.97
C ILE A 421 -1.98 -16.58 23.66
N LEU A 422 -1.82 -15.37 23.13
CA LEU A 422 -1.06 -14.29 23.74
C LEU A 422 -1.99 -13.42 24.57
N HIS A 423 -1.96 -13.56 25.89
CA HIS A 423 -2.85 -12.86 26.80
C HIS A 423 -2.52 -11.39 27.01
N LYS A 424 -3.44 -10.64 27.68
CA LYS A 424 -3.29 -9.20 28.02
C LYS A 424 -2.02 -8.91 28.82
N ASP A 425 -1.60 -9.84 29.66
CA ASP A 425 -0.40 -9.76 30.51
C ASP A 425 0.89 -10.26 29.82
N CYS A 426 0.83 -10.50 28.50
CA CYS A 426 1.91 -11.06 27.70
C CYS A 426 2.23 -12.54 28.01
N ARG A 427 1.44 -13.22 28.79
CA ARG A 427 1.56 -14.64 29.04
C ARG A 427 1.20 -15.44 27.78
N VAL A 428 2.03 -16.41 27.44
CA VAL A 428 1.79 -17.38 26.38
C VAL A 428 1.11 -18.61 26.98
N GLU A 429 -0.06 -18.96 26.49
CA GLU A 429 -0.80 -20.16 26.88
C GLU A 429 -0.96 -21.08 25.67
N TYR A 430 -0.28 -22.23 25.71
CA TYR A 430 -0.40 -23.23 24.66
C TYR A 430 -1.75 -23.94 24.73
N VAL A 431 -2.38 -24.13 23.58
CA VAL A 431 -3.68 -24.81 23.44
C VAL A 431 -3.47 -26.13 22.69
N SER A 432 -4.28 -27.15 23.03
CA SER A 432 -4.24 -28.42 22.30
C SER A 432 -4.63 -28.20 20.84
N PRO A 433 -3.96 -28.86 19.86
CA PRO A 433 -4.39 -28.84 18.47
C PRO A 433 -5.85 -29.24 18.26
N ASP A 434 -6.37 -30.18 19.07
CA ASP A 434 -7.76 -30.58 19.02
C ASP A 434 -8.72 -29.47 19.44
N THR A 435 -8.24 -28.49 20.22
CA THR A 435 -9.02 -27.32 20.66
C THR A 435 -9.18 -26.31 19.53
N VAL A 436 -8.28 -26.28 18.55
CA VAL A 436 -8.33 -25.33 17.42
C VAL A 436 -9.58 -25.52 16.56
N ASN A 437 -10.06 -26.77 16.49
CA ASN A 437 -11.28 -27.17 15.76
C ASN A 437 -12.49 -27.39 16.72
N SER A 438 -12.40 -26.95 17.97
CA SER A 438 -13.44 -27.19 18.96
C SER A 438 -14.46 -26.05 19.02
N PRO A 439 -15.74 -26.36 19.40
CA PRO A 439 -16.74 -25.34 19.69
C PRO A 439 -16.31 -24.32 20.77
N ALA A 440 -15.37 -24.70 21.64
CA ALA A 440 -14.80 -23.83 22.66
C ALA A 440 -13.94 -22.71 22.03
N LEU A 441 -13.19 -23.02 20.98
CA LEU A 441 -12.41 -22.03 20.25
C LEU A 441 -13.32 -21.13 19.39
N ASP A 442 -14.39 -21.69 18.83
CA ASP A 442 -15.40 -20.90 18.13
C ASP A 442 -16.12 -19.95 19.09
N LYS A 443 -16.35 -20.37 20.31
CA LYS A 443 -16.87 -19.52 21.37
C LYS A 443 -15.88 -18.41 21.75
N TRP A 444 -14.57 -18.72 21.81
CA TRP A 444 -13.53 -17.71 22.04
C TRP A 444 -13.33 -16.77 20.83
N LYS A 445 -13.39 -17.31 19.61
CA LYS A 445 -13.40 -16.52 18.35
C LYS A 445 -14.62 -15.60 18.24
N ASN A 446 -15.75 -15.97 18.89
CA ASN A 446 -17.03 -15.27 18.80
C ASN A 446 -17.37 -14.43 20.04
N ASN A 447 -16.86 -14.80 21.22
CA ASN A 447 -17.19 -14.18 22.51
C ASN A 447 -16.15 -13.14 22.90
N THR A 448 -16.06 -12.08 22.12
CA THR A 448 -15.44 -10.86 22.63
C THR A 448 -16.27 -9.71 22.15
N LEU A 449 -17.26 -9.46 22.91
CA LEU A 449 -17.87 -8.17 23.11
C LEU A 449 -17.05 -7.40 24.11
#